data_ea29bba3fee55c53a9fb8c0f71a5c73f
#
_entry.id   ea29bba3fee55c53a9fb8c0f71a5c73f
#
_cell.length_a   1.000
_cell.length_b   1.000
_cell.length_c   1.000
_cell.angle_alpha   90.00
_cell.angle_beta   90.00
_cell.angle_gamma   90.00
#
_symmetry.space_group_name_H-M   'P 1'
#
loop_
_entity.id
_entity.type
_entity.pdbx_description
1 polymer ?
#
loop_
_entity_poly.entity_id
_entity_poly.type
_entity_poly.pdbx_seq_one_letter_code
_entity_poly.pdbx_strand_id
1 'polypeptide(L)'
;QIELRQLQQQIGITFLFVTHDQEEALTLSDRIAVMSEGAVMEIASPGQLYESPGSPFVADFIGSMNFFEGEILSSTDSAITVETSALGTVSVTNSDAKMTVGQKAWVAIRPEKMQPVFADPGEHANTTSGTMGPSAYLGDRSHFYVHLPQREDPVLVALQNLERSIAQLHKPNQPVWLQWASDAVVVLPRD
;
A
#
# COMPACT_ATOMS: atom_id res chain seq x y z
N GLN A 1 6.23 -16.13 -19.08
CA GLN A 1 5.18 -16.21 -18.04
C GLN A 1 3.79 -16.28 -18.69
N ILE A 2 3.40 -15.33 -19.54
CA ILE A 2 2.07 -15.28 -20.18
C ILE A 2 1.80 -16.53 -21.04
N GLU A 3 2.77 -17.03 -21.80
CA GLU A 3 2.64 -18.26 -22.62
C GLU A 3 2.35 -19.50 -21.77
N LEU A 4 2.97 -19.59 -20.58
CA LEU A 4 2.75 -20.70 -19.66
C LEU A 4 1.32 -20.68 -19.10
N ARG A 5 0.80 -19.50 -18.77
CA ARG A 5 -0.60 -19.31 -18.35
C ARG A 5 -1.58 -19.69 -19.46
N GLN A 6 -1.30 -19.28 -20.70
CA GLN A 6 -2.13 -19.65 -21.86
C GLN A 6 -2.14 -21.17 -22.08
N LEU A 7 -0.97 -21.82 -21.98
CA LEU A 7 -0.87 -23.27 -22.12
C LEU A 7 -1.66 -24.01 -21.03
N GLN A 8 -1.55 -23.56 -19.77
CA GLN A 8 -2.30 -24.11 -18.65
C GLN A 8 -3.81 -24.02 -18.89
N GLN A 9 -4.29 -22.86 -19.35
CA GLN A 9 -5.72 -22.66 -19.65
C GLN A 9 -6.20 -23.54 -20.81
N GLN A 10 -5.35 -23.75 -21.85
CA GLN A 10 -5.70 -24.60 -22.99
C GLN A 10 -5.76 -26.09 -22.61
N ILE A 11 -4.86 -26.54 -21.75
CA ILE A 11 -4.79 -27.96 -21.35
C ILE A 11 -5.80 -28.25 -20.22
N GLY A 12 -6.18 -27.25 -19.40
CA GLY A 12 -7.14 -27.39 -18.31
C GLY A 12 -6.59 -28.16 -17.10
N ILE A 13 -5.27 -28.19 -16.91
CA ILE A 13 -4.64 -28.86 -15.76
C ILE A 13 -4.28 -27.87 -14.65
N THR A 14 -4.20 -28.36 -13.43
CA THR A 14 -3.76 -27.58 -12.28
C THR A 14 -2.25 -27.58 -12.19
N PHE A 15 -1.65 -26.40 -12.13
CA PHE A 15 -0.24 -26.21 -11.80
C PHE A 15 -0.07 -25.79 -10.34
N LEU A 16 0.94 -26.34 -9.70
CA LEU A 16 1.42 -25.87 -8.41
C LEU A 16 2.82 -25.29 -8.59
N PHE A 17 2.96 -23.98 -8.32
CA PHE A 17 4.24 -23.28 -8.31
C PHE A 17 4.71 -23.03 -6.90
N VAL A 18 6.00 -23.22 -6.65
CA VAL A 18 6.66 -22.74 -5.43
C VAL A 18 7.73 -21.75 -5.88
N THR A 19 7.55 -20.49 -5.50
CA THR A 19 8.46 -19.40 -5.86
C THR A 19 8.66 -18.45 -4.70
N HIS A 20 9.76 -17.73 -4.69
CA HIS A 20 9.98 -16.58 -3.81
C HIS A 20 9.82 -15.25 -4.57
N ASP A 21 9.54 -15.30 -5.86
CA ASP A 21 9.30 -14.14 -6.70
C ASP A 21 7.81 -13.76 -6.65
N GLN A 22 7.53 -12.60 -6.07
CA GLN A 22 6.17 -12.10 -5.90
C GLN A 22 5.51 -11.74 -7.24
N GLU A 23 6.28 -11.20 -8.20
CA GLU A 23 5.76 -10.83 -9.51
C GLU A 23 5.35 -12.08 -10.32
N GLU A 24 6.12 -13.17 -10.21
CA GLU A 24 5.73 -14.46 -10.78
C GLU A 24 4.43 -14.97 -10.16
N ALA A 25 4.34 -14.98 -8.82
CA ALA A 25 3.17 -15.45 -8.12
C ALA A 25 1.92 -14.65 -8.51
N LEU A 26 1.99 -13.31 -8.51
CA LEU A 26 0.89 -12.42 -8.86
C LEU A 26 0.44 -12.55 -10.32
N THR A 27 1.39 -12.81 -11.24
CA THR A 27 1.11 -12.87 -12.68
C THR A 27 0.54 -14.22 -13.13
N LEU A 28 1.05 -15.33 -12.56
CA LEU A 28 0.78 -16.68 -13.07
C LEU A 28 -0.37 -17.39 -12.35
N SER A 29 -0.66 -17.03 -11.10
CA SER A 29 -1.54 -17.81 -10.25
C SER A 29 -2.98 -17.30 -10.26
N ASP A 30 -3.95 -18.22 -10.15
CA ASP A 30 -5.35 -17.89 -9.85
C ASP A 30 -5.55 -17.73 -8.34
N ARG A 31 -4.75 -18.45 -7.54
CA ARG A 31 -4.70 -18.34 -6.08
C ARG A 31 -3.26 -18.47 -5.60
N ILE A 32 -2.93 -17.70 -4.57
CA ILE A 32 -1.61 -17.69 -3.95
C ILE A 32 -1.77 -18.07 -2.48
N ALA A 33 -0.93 -18.99 -2.01
CA ALA A 33 -0.76 -19.27 -0.60
C ALA A 33 0.53 -18.59 -0.11
N VAL A 34 0.40 -17.58 0.75
CA VAL A 34 1.55 -16.97 1.43
C VAL A 34 1.91 -17.85 2.63
N MET A 35 3.17 -18.25 2.68
CA MET A 35 3.69 -19.15 3.74
C MET A 35 4.80 -18.49 4.53
N SER A 36 4.83 -18.74 5.83
CA SER A 36 5.92 -18.35 6.72
C SER A 36 6.12 -19.42 7.78
N GLU A 37 7.36 -19.74 8.10
CA GLU A 37 7.74 -20.70 9.15
C GLU A 37 6.98 -22.06 9.07
N GLY A 38 6.70 -22.53 7.86
CA GLY A 38 5.99 -23.79 7.63
C GLY A 38 4.47 -23.71 7.77
N ALA A 39 3.91 -22.54 8.11
CA ALA A 39 2.48 -22.30 8.19
C ALA A 39 1.95 -21.51 6.99
N VAL A 40 0.71 -21.76 6.61
CA VAL A 40 -0.01 -20.95 5.64
C VAL A 40 -0.61 -19.74 6.35
N MET A 41 -0.14 -18.55 5.99
CA MET A 41 -0.60 -17.30 6.58
C MET A 41 -1.92 -16.82 5.95
N GLU A 42 -2.02 -16.91 4.62
CA GLU A 42 -3.21 -16.50 3.88
C GLU A 42 -3.28 -17.21 2.53
N ILE A 43 -4.49 -17.49 2.03
CA ILE A 43 -4.74 -18.00 0.68
C ILE A 43 -5.82 -17.16 0.03
N ALA A 44 -5.47 -16.40 -1.01
CA ALA A 44 -6.43 -15.58 -1.74
C ALA A 44 -6.05 -15.44 -3.22
N SER A 45 -6.88 -14.73 -4.00
CA SER A 45 -6.50 -14.32 -5.35
C SER A 45 -5.39 -13.24 -5.31
N PRO A 46 -4.61 -13.08 -6.39
CA PRO A 46 -3.59 -12.05 -6.47
C PRO A 46 -4.09 -10.65 -6.09
N GLY A 47 -5.25 -10.26 -6.65
CA GLY A 47 -5.84 -8.95 -6.36
C GLY A 47 -6.23 -8.77 -4.90
N GLN A 48 -6.79 -9.81 -4.26
CA GLN A 48 -7.15 -9.75 -2.83
C GLN A 48 -5.92 -9.61 -1.94
N LEU A 49 -4.86 -10.41 -2.17
CA LEU A 49 -3.61 -10.31 -1.40
C LEU A 49 -2.94 -8.93 -1.53
N TYR A 50 -3.06 -8.29 -2.70
CA TYR A 50 -2.47 -6.98 -2.95
C TYR A 50 -3.31 -5.84 -2.40
N GLU A 51 -4.61 -5.81 -2.68
CA GLU A 51 -5.50 -4.68 -2.34
C GLU A 51 -6.10 -4.79 -0.93
N SER A 52 -6.31 -6.02 -0.42
CA SER A 52 -6.99 -6.27 0.86
C SER A 52 -6.30 -7.41 1.65
N PRO A 53 -5.00 -7.31 1.95
CA PRO A 53 -4.29 -8.32 2.73
C PRO A 53 -4.90 -8.47 4.13
N GLY A 54 -4.94 -9.70 4.66
CA GLY A 54 -5.54 -9.99 5.96
C GLY A 54 -4.64 -9.71 7.16
N SER A 55 -3.35 -9.44 6.95
CA SER A 55 -2.40 -9.17 8.02
C SER A 55 -1.27 -8.24 7.60
N PRO A 56 -0.60 -7.55 8.57
CA PRO A 56 0.58 -6.73 8.27
C PRO A 56 1.71 -7.52 7.60
N PHE A 57 1.90 -8.78 7.99
CA PHE A 57 2.90 -9.65 7.38
C PHE A 57 2.63 -9.87 5.90
N VAL A 58 1.39 -10.24 5.52
CA VAL A 58 1.02 -10.45 4.12
C VAL A 58 1.09 -9.15 3.33
N ALA A 59 0.65 -8.03 3.92
CA ALA A 59 0.69 -6.71 3.31
C ALA A 59 2.11 -6.28 2.91
N ASP A 60 3.09 -6.51 3.80
CA ASP A 60 4.51 -6.19 3.57
C ASP A 60 5.20 -7.24 2.67
N PHE A 61 4.80 -8.50 2.80
CA PHE A 61 5.35 -9.57 1.98
C PHE A 61 4.95 -9.43 0.50
N ILE A 62 3.72 -9.02 0.21
CA ILE A 62 3.22 -8.82 -1.17
C ILE A 62 3.40 -7.36 -1.59
N GLY A 63 4.64 -6.98 -1.89
CA GLY A 63 5.02 -5.62 -2.30
C GLY A 63 5.24 -4.66 -1.12
N SER A 64 5.72 -3.46 -1.43
CA SER A 64 6.01 -2.44 -0.40
C SER A 64 4.73 -1.84 0.17
N MET A 65 4.76 -1.51 1.47
CA MET A 65 3.64 -0.89 2.18
C MET A 65 4.15 0.17 3.17
N ASN A 66 3.48 1.31 3.24
CA ASN A 66 3.69 2.29 4.31
C ASN A 66 2.74 1.97 5.47
N PHE A 67 3.27 1.70 6.65
CA PHE A 67 2.49 1.43 7.85
C PHE A 67 2.52 2.63 8.81
N PHE A 68 1.35 2.97 9.36
CA PHE A 68 1.19 4.02 10.36
C PHE A 68 0.38 3.47 11.54
N GLU A 69 0.87 3.72 12.74
CA GLU A 69 0.14 3.37 13.96
C GLU A 69 -1.04 4.28 14.16
N GLY A 70 -2.18 3.71 14.52
CA GLY A 70 -3.38 4.48 14.76
C GLY A 70 -4.32 3.84 15.79
N GLU A 71 -5.36 4.60 16.14
CA GLU A 71 -6.45 4.19 17.01
C GLU A 71 -7.78 4.46 16.31
N ILE A 72 -8.69 3.51 16.38
CA ILE A 72 -10.01 3.62 15.74
C ILE A 72 -10.87 4.63 16.49
N LEU A 73 -11.24 5.73 15.83
CA LEU A 73 -12.17 6.75 16.36
C LEU A 73 -13.62 6.39 16.10
N SER A 74 -13.92 5.85 14.92
CA SER A 74 -15.27 5.41 14.56
C SER A 74 -15.19 4.22 13.59
N SER A 75 -16.19 3.35 13.64
CA SER A 75 -16.33 2.22 12.74
C SER A 75 -17.81 2.01 12.44
N THR A 76 -18.14 2.04 11.14
CA THR A 76 -19.49 1.78 10.61
C THR A 76 -19.38 0.72 9.51
N ASP A 77 -20.50 0.25 8.98
CA ASP A 77 -20.49 -0.75 7.88
C ASP A 77 -19.83 -0.23 6.58
N SER A 78 -19.72 1.09 6.40
CA SER A 78 -19.22 1.70 5.16
C SER A 78 -17.93 2.49 5.30
N ALA A 79 -17.55 2.87 6.52
CA ALA A 79 -16.40 3.73 6.76
C ALA A 79 -15.78 3.51 8.14
N ILE A 80 -14.48 3.65 8.21
CA ILE A 80 -13.68 3.65 9.43
C ILE A 80 -12.92 4.98 9.50
N THR A 81 -12.86 5.59 10.69
CA THR A 81 -12.00 6.74 10.95
C THR A 81 -10.91 6.34 11.93
N VAL A 82 -9.68 6.60 11.59
CA VAL A 82 -8.49 6.24 12.38
C VAL A 82 -7.70 7.50 12.69
N GLU A 83 -7.36 7.72 13.94
CA GLU A 83 -6.40 8.76 14.34
C GLU A 83 -4.99 8.20 14.31
N THR A 84 -4.09 8.89 13.65
CA THR A 84 -2.66 8.55 13.57
C THR A 84 -1.80 9.74 13.95
N SER A 85 -0.65 9.53 14.57
CA SER A 85 0.26 10.63 14.92
C SER A 85 0.90 11.28 13.68
N ALA A 86 1.16 10.50 12.63
CA ALA A 86 1.89 10.97 11.46
C ALA A 86 1.00 11.52 10.34
N LEU A 87 -0.22 11.02 10.19
CA LEU A 87 -1.15 11.41 9.12
C LEU A 87 -2.32 12.26 9.62
N GLY A 88 -2.50 12.39 10.96
CA GLY A 88 -3.72 12.92 11.55
C GLY A 88 -4.89 11.95 11.41
N THR A 89 -6.09 12.50 11.28
CA THR A 89 -7.31 11.71 11.11
C THR A 89 -7.44 11.19 9.69
N VAL A 90 -7.48 9.87 9.54
CA VAL A 90 -7.59 9.17 8.25
C VAL A 90 -8.99 8.59 8.10
N SER A 91 -9.64 8.93 6.99
CA SER A 91 -10.92 8.36 6.58
C SER A 91 -10.70 7.18 5.64
N VAL A 92 -11.34 6.04 5.94
CA VAL A 92 -11.23 4.79 5.19
C VAL A 92 -12.62 4.34 4.75
N THR A 93 -12.78 4.02 3.48
CA THR A 93 -14.02 3.48 2.90
C THR A 93 -13.77 2.10 2.31
N ASN A 94 -14.83 1.33 2.12
CA ASN A 94 -14.77 -0.04 1.55
C ASN A 94 -13.85 -0.99 2.34
N SER A 95 -13.80 -0.84 3.68
CA SER A 95 -13.01 -1.72 4.52
C SER A 95 -13.89 -2.88 5.02
N ASP A 96 -13.44 -4.11 4.76
CA ASP A 96 -14.04 -5.33 5.31
C ASP A 96 -13.60 -5.59 6.77
N ALA A 97 -12.74 -4.75 7.31
CA ALA A 97 -12.19 -4.89 8.65
C ALA A 97 -13.25 -4.55 9.71
N LYS A 98 -13.59 -5.54 10.53
CA LYS A 98 -14.43 -5.34 11.71
C LYS A 98 -13.57 -4.81 12.85
N MET A 99 -13.55 -3.49 13.00
CA MET A 99 -12.79 -2.79 14.04
C MET A 99 -13.71 -2.21 15.11
N THR A 100 -13.23 -2.16 16.34
CA THR A 100 -13.93 -1.53 17.47
C THR A 100 -13.30 -0.19 17.80
N VAL A 101 -14.11 0.77 18.24
CA VAL A 101 -13.64 2.08 18.70
C VAL A 101 -12.65 1.90 19.86
N GLY A 102 -11.54 2.63 19.83
CA GLY A 102 -10.44 2.53 20.78
C GLY A 102 -9.44 1.40 20.51
N GLN A 103 -9.69 0.55 19.51
CA GLN A 103 -8.75 -0.49 19.11
C GLN A 103 -7.54 0.12 18.42
N LYS A 104 -6.34 -0.39 18.76
CA LYS A 104 -5.11 -0.08 18.02
C LYS A 104 -5.10 -0.78 16.67
N ALA A 105 -4.68 -0.07 15.65
CA ALA A 105 -4.67 -0.56 14.28
C ALA A 105 -3.44 -0.05 13.51
N TRP A 106 -3.10 -0.76 12.45
CA TRP A 106 -2.22 -0.27 11.40
C TRP A 106 -3.06 0.37 10.29
N VAL A 107 -2.74 1.59 9.94
CA VAL A 107 -3.14 2.23 8.68
C VAL A 107 -2.06 1.92 7.67
N ALA A 108 -2.39 1.18 6.63
CA ALA A 108 -1.45 0.71 5.63
C ALA A 108 -1.81 1.28 4.25
N ILE A 109 -0.84 1.90 3.58
CA ILE A 109 -1.04 2.57 2.28
C ILE A 109 0.08 2.18 1.33
N ARG A 110 -0.27 1.70 0.13
CA ARG A 110 0.69 1.39 -0.93
C ARG A 110 1.41 2.65 -1.40
N PRO A 111 2.72 2.60 -1.70
CA PRO A 111 3.49 3.75 -2.19
C PRO A 111 2.91 4.41 -3.44
N GLU A 112 2.36 3.62 -4.37
CA GLU A 112 1.75 4.10 -5.62
C GLU A 112 0.35 4.70 -5.44
N LYS A 113 -0.27 4.50 -4.28
CA LYS A 113 -1.56 5.09 -3.93
C LYS A 113 -1.41 6.47 -3.26
N MET A 114 -0.20 6.85 -2.89
CA MET A 114 0.11 8.17 -2.31
C MET A 114 0.63 9.10 -3.41
N GLN A 115 0.00 10.26 -3.54
CA GLN A 115 0.37 11.25 -4.57
C GLN A 115 0.97 12.50 -3.93
N PRO A 116 2.17 12.92 -4.36
CA PRO A 116 2.76 14.18 -3.91
C PRO A 116 2.11 15.36 -4.65
N VAL A 117 1.71 16.39 -3.90
CA VAL A 117 1.12 17.63 -4.41
C VAL A 117 1.93 18.80 -3.86
N PHE A 118 2.28 19.76 -4.72
CA PHE A 118 3.16 20.89 -4.37
C PHE A 118 2.41 22.20 -4.11
N ALA A 119 1.10 22.18 -4.27
CA ALA A 119 0.21 23.26 -3.84
C ALA A 119 -0.65 22.76 -2.68
N ASP A 120 -1.12 23.66 -1.83
CA ASP A 120 -2.06 23.29 -0.77
C ASP A 120 -3.30 22.62 -1.39
N PRO A 121 -3.58 21.35 -1.07
CA PRO A 121 -4.69 20.64 -1.67
C PRO A 121 -6.06 21.10 -1.13
N GLY A 122 -6.10 22.00 -0.16
CA GLY A 122 -7.34 22.47 0.48
C GLY A 122 -8.00 21.38 1.35
N GLU A 123 -9.33 21.40 1.43
CA GLU A 123 -10.09 20.43 2.23
C GLU A 123 -10.25 19.09 1.50
N HIS A 124 -9.21 18.28 1.50
CA HIS A 124 -9.27 16.86 1.09
C HIS A 124 -9.32 15.96 2.32
N ALA A 125 -10.07 14.86 2.21
CA ALA A 125 -10.32 13.95 3.33
C ALA A 125 -9.04 13.31 3.91
N ASN A 126 -8.07 13.01 3.03
CA ASN A 126 -6.82 12.33 3.41
C ASN A 126 -5.62 13.07 2.81
N THR A 127 -5.01 13.91 3.62
CA THR A 127 -3.78 14.64 3.26
C THR A 127 -2.86 14.80 4.46
N THR A 128 -1.57 14.88 4.20
CA THR A 128 -0.57 15.27 5.21
C THR A 128 0.55 16.07 4.58
N SER A 129 1.15 16.99 5.33
CA SER A 129 2.29 17.79 4.87
C SER A 129 3.61 17.13 5.26
N GLY A 130 4.62 17.30 4.42
CA GLY A 130 5.96 16.77 4.65
C GLY A 130 7.02 17.52 3.87
N THR A 131 8.20 16.94 3.83
CA THR A 131 9.36 17.47 3.11
C THR A 131 9.93 16.38 2.20
N MET A 132 10.15 16.70 0.93
CA MET A 132 10.79 15.80 -0.02
C MET A 132 12.21 15.45 0.42
N GLY A 133 12.48 14.17 0.52
CA GLY A 133 13.80 13.59 0.72
C GLY A 133 14.46 13.17 -0.58
N PRO A 134 15.36 12.17 -0.54
CA PRO A 134 15.99 11.61 -1.73
C PRO A 134 14.99 10.91 -2.65
N SER A 135 15.38 10.70 -3.91
CA SER A 135 14.63 9.92 -4.88
C SER A 135 15.50 8.87 -5.55
N ALA A 136 14.89 7.78 -6.02
CA ALA A 136 15.54 6.74 -6.80
C ALA A 136 14.78 6.54 -8.11
N TYR A 137 15.48 6.64 -9.24
CA TYR A 137 14.93 6.38 -10.57
C TYR A 137 15.10 4.91 -10.93
N LEU A 138 14.00 4.21 -11.21
CA LEU A 138 13.97 2.77 -11.51
C LEU A 138 13.59 2.46 -12.97
N GLY A 139 13.58 3.47 -13.84
CA GLY A 139 13.22 3.33 -15.25
C GLY A 139 11.74 3.61 -15.49
N ASP A 140 10.87 2.65 -15.30
CA ASP A 140 9.41 2.77 -15.47
C ASP A 140 8.74 3.61 -14.38
N ARG A 141 9.35 3.66 -13.20
CA ARG A 141 8.87 4.38 -12.02
C ARG A 141 10.01 5.08 -11.29
N SER A 142 9.65 6.02 -10.42
CA SER A 142 10.55 6.68 -9.48
C SER A 142 10.03 6.52 -8.07
N HIS A 143 10.92 6.24 -7.13
CA HIS A 143 10.66 6.23 -5.71
C HIS A 143 11.08 7.55 -5.10
N PHE A 144 10.21 8.14 -4.30
CA PHE A 144 10.46 9.35 -3.52
C PHE A 144 10.28 9.03 -2.05
N TYR A 145 11.15 9.58 -1.22
CA TYR A 145 11.08 9.45 0.22
C TYR A 145 10.62 10.78 0.80
N VAL A 146 9.52 10.79 1.53
CA VAL A 146 8.93 12.00 2.12
C VAL A 146 9.04 11.92 3.63
N HIS A 147 9.69 12.92 4.24
CA HIS A 147 9.80 13.05 5.69
C HIS A 147 8.56 13.73 6.25
N LEU A 148 7.88 13.07 7.18
CA LEU A 148 6.77 13.65 7.94
C LEU A 148 7.25 14.14 9.30
N PRO A 149 6.67 15.23 9.85
CA PRO A 149 7.16 15.85 11.10
C PRO A 149 7.14 14.93 12.32
N GLN A 150 6.20 13.97 12.35
CA GLN A 150 5.98 13.10 13.51
C GLN A 150 6.34 11.63 13.22
N ARG A 151 7.23 11.41 12.26
CA ARG A 151 7.70 10.08 11.88
C ARG A 151 9.20 10.10 11.61
N GLU A 152 9.92 9.16 12.21
CA GLU A 152 11.37 9.03 12.04
C GLU A 152 11.71 8.49 10.65
N ASP A 153 11.05 7.39 10.24
CA ASP A 153 11.26 6.78 8.94
C ASP A 153 10.50 7.54 7.83
N PRO A 154 11.11 7.78 6.67
CA PRO A 154 10.44 8.45 5.57
C PRO A 154 9.31 7.57 4.97
N VAL A 155 8.31 8.21 4.44
CA VAL A 155 7.23 7.59 3.67
C VAL A 155 7.71 7.36 2.24
N LEU A 156 7.53 6.14 1.73
CA LEU A 156 7.81 5.80 0.35
C LEU A 156 6.62 6.18 -0.54
N VAL A 157 6.90 6.90 -1.62
CA VAL A 157 5.94 7.24 -2.68
C VAL A 157 6.48 6.71 -4.01
N ALA A 158 5.67 5.99 -4.77
CA ALA A 158 6.05 5.45 -6.07
C ALA A 158 5.23 6.11 -7.19
N LEU A 159 5.89 6.76 -8.13
CA LEU A 159 5.24 7.38 -9.29
C LEU A 159 5.71 6.74 -10.58
N GLN A 160 4.79 6.50 -11.51
CA GLN A 160 5.14 6.09 -12.87
C GLN A 160 5.81 7.21 -13.64
N ASN A 161 6.89 6.90 -14.35
CA ASN A 161 7.64 7.85 -15.17
C ASN A 161 6.97 8.02 -16.55
N LEU A 162 5.78 8.63 -16.59
CA LEU A 162 5.04 8.89 -17.82
C LEU A 162 5.70 9.98 -18.68
N GLU A 163 6.47 10.89 -18.07
CA GLU A 163 7.18 11.96 -18.73
C GLU A 163 8.67 11.91 -18.37
N ARG A 164 9.53 12.43 -19.28
CA ARG A 164 11.00 12.41 -19.11
C ARG A 164 11.55 13.15 -17.88
N SER A 165 10.73 13.94 -17.19
CA SER A 165 11.18 14.91 -16.20
C SER A 165 10.64 14.73 -14.78
N ILE A 166 9.86 13.68 -14.49
CA ILE A 166 9.25 13.52 -13.14
C ILE A 166 10.33 13.49 -12.05
N ALA A 167 11.43 12.76 -12.27
CA ALA A 167 12.55 12.72 -11.31
C ALA A 167 13.31 14.06 -11.17
N GLN A 168 13.22 14.97 -12.16
CA GLN A 168 13.89 16.28 -12.15
C GLN A 168 13.01 17.39 -11.56
N LEU A 169 11.69 17.16 -11.44
CA LEU A 169 10.76 18.15 -10.90
C LEU A 169 10.80 18.25 -9.37
N HIS A 170 11.38 17.27 -8.71
CA HIS A 170 11.33 17.18 -7.24
C HIS A 170 12.70 17.47 -6.64
N LYS A 171 12.83 18.62 -5.98
CA LYS A 171 14.06 19.01 -5.28
C LYS A 171 14.04 18.49 -3.84
N PRO A 172 15.16 17.95 -3.33
CA PRO A 172 15.28 17.65 -1.90
C PRO A 172 14.99 18.89 -1.04
N ASN A 173 14.39 18.65 0.12
CA ASN A 173 13.98 19.69 1.09
C ASN A 173 12.84 20.62 0.60
N GLN A 174 12.15 20.28 -0.48
CA GLN A 174 10.97 21.02 -0.91
C GLN A 174 9.77 20.61 -0.06
N PRO A 175 8.94 21.57 0.42
CA PRO A 175 7.64 21.25 1.03
C PRO A 175 6.74 20.50 0.04
N VAL A 176 6.03 19.51 0.54
CA VAL A 176 5.13 18.67 -0.24
C VAL A 176 3.94 18.25 0.60
N TRP A 177 2.79 18.09 -0.02
CA TRP A 177 1.63 17.43 0.54
C TRP A 177 1.54 16.02 -0.04
N LEU A 178 1.20 15.05 0.79
CA LEU A 178 0.81 13.72 0.34
C LEU A 178 -0.72 13.63 0.40
N GLN A 179 -1.30 13.10 -0.67
CA GLN A 179 -2.74 12.91 -0.79
C GLN A 179 -3.04 11.47 -1.21
N TRP A 180 -4.12 10.88 -0.68
CA TRP A 180 -4.56 9.53 -1.05
C TRP A 180 -6.07 9.40 -0.95
N ALA A 181 -6.63 8.45 -1.70
CA ALA A 181 -8.06 8.14 -1.68
C ALA A 181 -8.43 7.32 -0.42
N SER A 182 -9.64 7.48 0.08
CA SER A 182 -10.12 6.77 1.27
C SER A 182 -10.25 5.26 1.07
N ASP A 183 -10.45 4.80 -0.15
CA ASP A 183 -10.52 3.39 -0.55
C ASP A 183 -9.13 2.77 -0.84
N ALA A 184 -8.08 3.59 -0.85
CA ALA A 184 -6.70 3.13 -1.01
C ALA A 184 -6.04 2.71 0.32
N VAL A 185 -6.74 2.88 1.43
CA VAL A 185 -6.25 2.61 2.78
C VAL A 185 -6.71 1.23 3.24
N VAL A 186 -5.78 0.44 3.74
CA VAL A 186 -6.06 -0.83 4.41
C VAL A 186 -5.90 -0.64 5.92
N VAL A 187 -6.89 -1.08 6.70
CA VAL A 187 -6.84 -1.07 8.17
C VAL A 187 -6.62 -2.49 8.65
N LEU A 188 -5.56 -2.72 9.39
CA LEU A 188 -5.17 -4.02 9.90
C LEU A 188 -5.09 -4.01 11.43
N PRO A 189 -5.46 -5.11 12.12
CA PRO A 189 -5.33 -5.17 13.56
C PRO A 189 -3.85 -5.04 13.96
N ARG A 190 -3.63 -4.37 15.09
CA ARG A 190 -2.33 -4.30 15.75
C ARG A 190 -2.47 -4.98 17.10
N ASP A 191 -1.83 -6.14 17.21
CA ASP A 191 -1.71 -6.91 18.46
C ASP A 191 -0.80 -6.22 19.46
#